data_78b866861d11ea63f1bdc5a3c117a824
#
_entry.id   78b866861d11ea63f1bdc5a3c117a824
#
_cell.length_a   1.000
_cell.length_b   1.000
_cell.length_c   1.000
_cell.angle_alpha   90.00
_cell.angle_beta   90.00
_cell.angle_gamma   90.00
#
_symmetry.space_group_name_H-M   'P 1'
#
loop_
_entity.id
_entity.type
_entity.pdbx_description
1 polymer ?
#
loop_
_entity_poly.entity_id
_entity_poly.type
_entity_poly.pdbx_seq_one_letter_code
_entity_poly.pdbx_strand_id
1 'polypeptide(L)'
;MSGKRFIWTICWICFKGSQKRDKRGHTAALVSESGAKGDSMTIYEYGNQEASTVLIQPVGEHDFPGIEKEAAEIRRLTHMDFRLIAVKVDSWNHDLSPWNAPAVFGKEDFGDGAAELLEEILKLCADGSRTYYLGGYSLAGLFSLWAAYQTDVFSGVAAASPSVWFPGFIDYMKQHEIRSRAVYLSLGDKEEKTRNPVMSTVSDCIREGYAWLNGQGIRCALEWNPGNHFREPDLRTAKAFAWVMNSIDFAPDRNSKTASCDISP
;
A
#
# COMPACT_ATOMS: atom_id res chain seq x y z
N MET A 1 35.19 -0.92 35.61
CA MET A 1 34.22 -1.41 34.63
C MET A 1 33.35 -0.24 34.25
N SER A 2 33.63 0.38 33.10
CA SER A 2 33.04 1.66 32.66
C SER A 2 31.98 1.36 31.59
N GLY A 3 30.71 1.55 31.93
CA GLY A 3 29.59 1.43 31.01
C GLY A 3 29.47 2.69 30.12
N LYS A 4 29.78 2.57 28.85
CA LYS A 4 29.54 3.61 27.87
C LYS A 4 28.05 3.60 27.49
N ARG A 5 27.31 4.63 27.91
CA ARG A 5 25.97 4.97 27.36
C ARG A 5 26.15 5.56 25.96
N PHE A 6 25.65 4.92 24.96
CA PHE A 6 25.48 5.50 23.62
C PHE A 6 24.25 6.44 23.64
N ILE A 7 24.55 7.74 23.59
CA ILE A 7 23.52 8.77 23.38
C ILE A 7 23.35 8.90 21.85
N TRP A 8 22.20 8.50 21.34
CA TRP A 8 21.80 8.80 19.97
C TRP A 8 21.42 10.28 19.89
N THR A 9 22.31 11.08 19.32
CA THR A 9 22.00 12.47 18.96
C THR A 9 21.19 12.41 17.66
N ILE A 10 19.87 12.62 17.74
CA ILE A 10 19.01 12.79 16.58
C ILE A 10 19.38 14.15 15.95
N CYS A 11 20.08 14.09 14.83
CA CYS A 11 20.38 15.26 14.03
C CYS A 11 19.13 15.62 13.21
N TRP A 12 18.45 16.69 13.60
CA TRP A 12 17.39 17.34 12.80
C TRP A 12 18.03 17.91 11.53
N ILE A 13 17.96 17.17 10.43
CA ILE A 13 18.32 17.68 9.11
C ILE A 13 17.08 18.39 8.57
N CYS A 14 17.14 19.72 8.51
CA CYS A 14 16.17 20.54 7.79
C CYS A 14 16.14 20.13 6.31
N PHE A 15 15.08 19.46 5.89
CA PHE A 15 14.78 19.17 4.49
C PHE A 15 14.50 20.48 3.74
N LYS A 16 15.44 20.93 2.93
CA LYS A 16 15.19 21.92 1.87
C LYS A 16 15.00 21.17 0.55
N GLY A 17 13.82 20.60 0.35
CA GLY A 17 13.41 20.08 -0.94
C GLY A 17 13.25 21.21 -1.96
N SER A 18 13.88 21.11 -3.11
CA SER A 18 13.66 21.99 -4.25
C SER A 18 12.29 21.66 -4.86
N GLN A 19 11.28 22.49 -4.63
CA GLN A 19 9.99 22.37 -5.32
C GLN A 19 10.17 22.72 -6.80
N LYS A 20 10.02 21.74 -7.67
CA LYS A 20 9.87 21.97 -9.11
C LYS A 20 8.41 21.72 -9.48
N ARG A 21 7.78 22.72 -10.09
CA ARG A 21 6.49 22.51 -10.76
C ARG A 21 6.74 21.79 -12.07
N ASP A 22 5.97 20.72 -12.32
CA ASP A 22 5.96 20.08 -13.63
C ASP A 22 5.35 21.04 -14.68
N LYS A 23 5.42 20.67 -15.97
CA LYS A 23 4.88 21.47 -17.07
C LYS A 23 3.36 21.73 -16.99
N ARG A 24 2.66 21.11 -16.04
CA ARG A 24 1.22 21.21 -15.78
C ARG A 24 0.88 21.96 -14.49
N GLY A 25 1.90 22.49 -13.79
CA GLY A 25 1.69 23.30 -12.57
C GLY A 25 1.61 22.50 -11.28
N HIS A 26 1.87 21.20 -11.30
CA HIS A 26 1.84 20.35 -10.12
C HIS A 26 3.04 20.59 -9.22
N THR A 27 2.84 20.62 -7.92
CA THR A 27 3.94 20.74 -6.96
C THR A 27 4.54 19.35 -6.75
N ALA A 28 5.56 19.01 -7.54
CA ALA A 28 6.38 17.84 -7.30
C ALA A 28 7.48 18.20 -6.31
N ALA A 29 7.54 17.54 -5.18
CA ALA A 29 8.69 17.58 -4.29
C ALA A 29 9.63 16.42 -4.67
N LEU A 30 10.75 16.75 -5.30
CA LEU A 30 11.84 15.79 -5.47
C LEU A 30 12.58 15.71 -4.13
N VAL A 31 12.40 14.63 -3.41
CA VAL A 31 13.24 14.33 -2.24
C VAL A 31 14.41 13.48 -2.73
N SER A 32 15.55 14.13 -2.99
CA SER A 32 16.80 13.42 -3.17
C SER A 32 17.47 13.28 -1.80
N GLU A 33 17.49 12.10 -1.21
CA GLU A 33 18.41 11.84 -0.11
C GLU A 33 19.83 11.64 -0.67
N SER A 34 20.72 12.56 -0.34
CA SER A 34 22.15 12.42 -0.57
C SER A 34 22.76 11.54 0.52
N GLY A 35 22.93 10.26 0.22
CA GLY A 35 23.68 9.34 1.08
C GLY A 35 24.21 8.21 0.23
N ALA A 36 25.51 8.27 -0.10
CA ALA A 36 26.37 7.23 -0.66
C ALA A 36 25.71 6.25 -1.65
N LYS A 37 25.90 6.49 -2.96
CA LYS A 37 25.67 5.55 -4.08
C LYS A 37 24.48 4.61 -3.90
N GLY A 38 23.26 5.12 -4.06
CA GLY A 38 22.02 4.37 -4.15
C GLY A 38 21.02 5.23 -4.91
N ASP A 39 20.21 4.64 -5.77
CA ASP A 39 19.22 5.32 -6.57
C ASP A 39 18.27 6.11 -5.67
N SER A 40 18.09 7.40 -5.93
CA SER A 40 17.21 8.27 -5.16
C SER A 40 15.75 7.98 -5.54
N MET A 41 14.95 7.49 -4.58
CA MET A 41 13.52 7.29 -4.78
C MET A 41 12.83 8.62 -5.14
N THR A 42 12.05 8.64 -6.21
CA THR A 42 11.28 9.81 -6.63
C THR A 42 9.88 9.74 -6.05
N ILE A 43 9.48 10.78 -5.30
CA ILE A 43 8.14 10.88 -4.73
C ILE A 43 7.42 12.14 -5.20
N TYR A 44 6.09 12.07 -5.24
CA TYR A 44 5.18 13.19 -5.50
C TYR A 44 4.17 13.27 -4.37
N GLU A 45 3.88 14.48 -3.90
CA GLU A 45 3.03 14.69 -2.75
C GLU A 45 1.76 15.45 -3.12
N TYR A 46 0.64 14.98 -2.56
CA TYR A 46 -0.68 15.57 -2.74
C TYR A 46 -1.36 15.72 -1.38
N GLY A 47 -2.24 16.70 -1.26
CA GLY A 47 -2.99 16.95 -0.03
C GLY A 47 -2.23 17.83 0.97
N ASN A 48 -2.50 17.64 2.26
CA ASN A 48 -1.91 18.43 3.35
C ASN A 48 -0.66 17.73 3.91
N GLN A 49 0.51 18.35 3.74
CA GLN A 49 1.80 17.79 4.19
C GLN A 49 1.89 17.62 5.72
N GLU A 50 1.12 18.42 6.47
CA GLU A 50 1.09 18.37 7.94
C GLU A 50 0.04 17.38 8.49
N ALA A 51 -0.71 16.71 7.63
CA ALA A 51 -1.73 15.75 8.07
C ALA A 51 -1.11 14.58 8.85
N SER A 52 -1.79 14.18 9.92
CA SER A 52 -1.43 12.99 10.70
C SER A 52 -1.70 11.68 9.97
N THR A 53 -2.59 11.70 8.97
CA THR A 53 -2.90 10.56 8.10
C THR A 53 -2.07 10.62 6.84
N VAL A 54 -1.27 9.58 6.59
CA VAL A 54 -0.38 9.47 5.43
C VAL A 54 -0.77 8.25 4.60
N LEU A 55 -1.05 8.49 3.33
CA LEU A 55 -1.32 7.47 2.33
C LEU A 55 -0.08 7.31 1.46
N ILE A 56 0.38 6.09 1.26
CA ILE A 56 1.54 5.79 0.42
C ILE A 56 1.09 4.88 -0.72
N GLN A 57 1.48 5.24 -1.93
CA GLN A 57 1.05 4.54 -3.14
C GLN A 57 2.21 4.41 -4.12
N PRO A 58 2.73 3.21 -4.39
CA PRO A 58 3.57 2.97 -5.54
C PRO A 58 2.80 3.22 -6.84
N VAL A 59 3.40 3.97 -7.76
CA VAL A 59 2.78 4.42 -9.02
C VAL A 59 3.72 4.27 -10.19
N GLY A 60 3.17 3.89 -11.34
CA GLY A 60 3.85 3.96 -12.63
C GLY A 60 3.57 5.26 -13.38
N GLU A 61 4.25 5.50 -14.50
CA GLU A 61 4.01 6.67 -15.37
C GLU A 61 2.55 6.78 -15.83
N HIS A 62 1.86 5.66 -15.96
CA HIS A 62 0.47 5.59 -16.42
C HIS A 62 -0.56 6.04 -15.35
N ASP A 63 -0.17 6.07 -14.07
CA ASP A 63 -1.07 6.45 -12.97
C ASP A 63 -1.12 7.97 -12.75
N PHE A 64 -0.02 8.70 -13.04
CA PHE A 64 0.09 10.12 -12.76
C PHE A 64 -1.07 11.00 -13.29
N PRO A 65 -1.63 10.75 -14.48
CA PRO A 65 -2.77 11.54 -14.96
C PRO A 65 -4.02 11.45 -14.08
N GLY A 66 -4.14 10.39 -13.28
CA GLY A 66 -5.30 10.10 -12.43
C GLY A 66 -5.16 10.53 -10.96
N ILE A 67 -3.93 10.74 -10.46
CA ILE A 67 -3.69 10.89 -9.01
C ILE A 67 -4.39 12.11 -8.39
N GLU A 68 -4.44 13.24 -9.08
CA GLU A 68 -5.16 14.42 -8.55
C GLU A 68 -6.66 14.15 -8.39
N LYS A 69 -7.25 13.47 -9.37
CA LYS A 69 -8.66 13.07 -9.31
C LYS A 69 -8.88 12.04 -8.20
N GLU A 70 -7.94 11.10 -8.02
CA GLU A 70 -7.93 10.13 -6.93
C GLU A 70 -7.89 10.84 -5.57
N ALA A 71 -6.94 11.77 -5.35
CA ALA A 71 -6.82 12.53 -4.12
C ALA A 71 -8.08 13.37 -3.82
N ALA A 72 -8.68 13.99 -4.85
CA ALA A 72 -9.93 14.73 -4.71
C ALA A 72 -11.09 13.81 -4.30
N GLU A 73 -11.16 12.61 -4.86
CA GLU A 73 -12.19 11.64 -4.55
C GLU A 73 -12.02 11.06 -3.13
N ILE A 74 -10.78 10.77 -2.69
CA ILE A 74 -10.49 10.36 -1.30
C ILE A 74 -11.04 11.42 -0.32
N ARG A 75 -10.72 12.71 -0.57
CA ARG A 75 -11.21 13.81 0.27
C ARG A 75 -12.73 13.89 0.28
N ARG A 76 -13.37 13.70 -0.88
CA ARG A 76 -14.83 13.70 -1.01
C ARG A 76 -15.49 12.57 -0.22
N LEU A 77 -14.86 11.37 -0.21
CA LEU A 77 -15.39 10.18 0.46
C LEU A 77 -15.16 10.17 1.97
N THR A 78 -14.05 10.76 2.43
CA THR A 78 -13.66 10.70 3.84
C THR A 78 -13.97 11.97 4.61
N HIS A 79 -13.98 13.13 3.94
CA HIS A 79 -13.99 14.46 4.55
C HIS A 79 -12.82 14.69 5.52
N MET A 80 -11.75 13.89 5.41
CA MET A 80 -10.56 13.95 6.27
C MET A 80 -9.40 14.62 5.55
N ASP A 81 -8.50 15.22 6.32
CA ASP A 81 -7.19 15.65 5.83
C ASP A 81 -6.24 14.45 5.75
N PHE A 82 -5.44 14.43 4.69
CA PHE A 82 -4.40 13.43 4.48
C PHE A 82 -3.26 14.01 3.64
N ARG A 83 -2.11 13.35 3.74
CA ARG A 83 -0.97 13.47 2.84
C ARG A 83 -0.88 12.22 1.99
N LEU A 84 -0.97 12.33 0.67
CA LEU A 84 -0.73 11.23 -0.25
C LEU A 84 0.68 11.35 -0.81
N ILE A 85 1.49 10.31 -0.62
CA ILE A 85 2.83 10.17 -1.16
C ILE A 85 2.78 9.13 -2.28
N ALA A 86 2.86 9.59 -3.53
CA ALA A 86 2.99 8.73 -4.69
C ALA A 86 4.47 8.42 -4.92
N VAL A 87 4.85 7.17 -4.77
CA VAL A 87 6.21 6.66 -4.95
C VAL A 87 6.36 6.16 -6.36
N LYS A 88 7.19 6.84 -7.16
CA LYS A 88 7.42 6.44 -8.54
C LYS A 88 8.21 5.12 -8.59
N VAL A 89 7.67 4.16 -9.31
CA VAL A 89 8.30 2.87 -9.58
C VAL A 89 8.85 2.87 -11.02
N ASP A 90 10.11 2.58 -11.17
CA ASP A 90 10.79 2.60 -12.47
C ASP A 90 10.71 1.23 -13.18
N SER A 91 10.81 0.13 -12.45
CA SER A 91 10.73 -1.24 -12.98
C SER A 91 9.51 -1.98 -12.43
N TRP A 92 8.35 -1.75 -13.05
CA TRP A 92 7.02 -2.18 -12.56
C TRP A 92 6.96 -3.66 -12.18
N ASN A 93 7.41 -4.56 -13.08
CA ASN A 93 7.36 -6.00 -12.81
C ASN A 93 8.43 -6.46 -11.81
N HIS A 94 9.57 -5.77 -11.74
CA HIS A 94 10.63 -6.12 -10.79
C HIS A 94 10.32 -5.61 -9.39
N ASP A 95 10.10 -4.29 -9.26
CA ASP A 95 10.08 -3.62 -7.95
C ASP A 95 8.82 -3.93 -7.13
N LEU A 96 7.70 -4.30 -7.80
CA LEU A 96 6.44 -4.61 -7.15
C LEU A 96 6.21 -6.10 -6.88
N SER A 97 7.12 -6.96 -7.32
CA SER A 97 6.97 -8.41 -7.20
C SER A 97 7.75 -8.96 -6.01
N PRO A 98 7.09 -9.79 -5.17
CA PRO A 98 7.70 -10.32 -3.95
C PRO A 98 8.75 -11.42 -4.18
N TRP A 99 8.75 -12.05 -5.34
CA TRP A 99 9.72 -13.06 -5.79
C TRP A 99 9.73 -13.21 -7.30
N ASN A 100 10.80 -13.81 -7.81
CA ASN A 100 10.92 -14.07 -9.25
C ASN A 100 9.85 -15.02 -9.75
N ALA A 101 9.20 -14.67 -10.85
CA ALA A 101 8.21 -15.51 -11.52
C ALA A 101 8.23 -15.29 -13.04
N PRO A 102 7.87 -16.30 -13.85
CA PRO A 102 7.76 -16.15 -15.30
C PRO A 102 6.72 -15.09 -15.68
N ALA A 103 6.92 -14.44 -16.82
CA ALA A 103 5.98 -13.50 -17.39
C ALA A 103 4.57 -14.11 -17.56
N VAL A 104 3.57 -13.48 -16.98
CA VAL A 104 2.16 -13.82 -17.16
C VAL A 104 1.55 -12.96 -18.28
N PHE A 105 2.02 -11.73 -18.43
CA PHE A 105 1.64 -10.82 -19.53
C PHE A 105 2.92 -10.17 -20.09
N GLY A 106 2.85 -9.69 -21.34
CA GLY A 106 4.02 -9.11 -21.97
C GLY A 106 5.12 -10.14 -22.26
N LYS A 107 6.37 -9.73 -22.10
CA LYS A 107 7.58 -10.56 -22.34
C LYS A 107 8.60 -10.49 -21.21
N GLU A 108 8.37 -9.62 -20.23
CA GLU A 108 9.25 -9.36 -19.11
C GLU A 108 8.82 -10.22 -17.92
N ASP A 109 9.75 -11.00 -17.40
CA ASP A 109 9.55 -11.77 -16.19
C ASP A 109 9.37 -10.84 -14.97
N PHE A 110 8.76 -11.37 -13.92
CA PHE A 110 8.68 -10.68 -12.64
C PHE A 110 10.00 -10.84 -11.87
N GLY A 111 10.39 -9.77 -11.16
CA GLY A 111 11.57 -9.79 -10.30
C GLY A 111 11.23 -10.12 -8.84
N ASP A 112 12.11 -9.66 -7.94
CA ASP A 112 12.03 -9.86 -6.49
C ASP A 112 12.35 -8.57 -5.70
N GLY A 113 12.18 -7.40 -6.34
CA GLY A 113 12.54 -6.10 -5.79
C GLY A 113 11.59 -5.55 -4.72
N ALA A 114 10.47 -6.24 -4.42
CA ALA A 114 9.48 -5.71 -3.47
C ALA A 114 10.05 -5.48 -2.06
N ALA A 115 11.01 -6.28 -1.62
CA ALA A 115 11.64 -6.11 -0.31
C ALA A 115 12.45 -4.82 -0.23
N GLU A 116 13.22 -4.50 -1.28
CA GLU A 116 14.02 -3.28 -1.38
C GLU A 116 13.11 -2.04 -1.46
N LEU A 117 12.06 -2.10 -2.28
CA LEU A 117 11.09 -1.01 -2.38
C LEU A 117 10.38 -0.77 -1.02
N LEU A 118 10.03 -1.84 -0.30
CA LEU A 118 9.42 -1.72 1.02
C LEU A 118 10.36 -1.05 2.02
N GLU A 119 11.65 -1.40 2.04
CA GLU A 119 12.65 -0.76 2.89
C GLU A 119 12.74 0.75 2.64
N GLU A 120 12.73 1.17 1.36
CA GLU A 120 12.73 2.59 1.01
C GLU A 120 11.43 3.29 1.44
N ILE A 121 10.28 2.66 1.25
CA ILE A 121 8.98 3.20 1.70
C ILE A 121 8.94 3.34 3.23
N LEU A 122 9.50 2.39 3.98
CA LEU A 122 9.52 2.46 5.44
C LEU A 122 10.33 3.64 5.98
N LYS A 123 11.30 4.16 5.24
CA LYS A 123 12.01 5.40 5.60
C LYS A 123 11.08 6.62 5.61
N LEU A 124 10.02 6.62 4.80
CA LEU A 124 8.99 7.66 4.78
C LEU A 124 8.05 7.58 5.98
N CYS A 125 8.05 6.45 6.70
CA CYS A 125 7.18 6.16 7.83
C CYS A 125 7.83 6.40 9.20
N ALA A 126 8.88 7.19 9.28
CA ALA A 126 9.68 7.35 10.50
C ALA A 126 9.00 8.17 11.62
N ASP A 127 7.95 8.94 11.30
CA ASP A 127 7.22 9.77 12.27
C ASP A 127 6.14 8.95 12.99
N GLY A 128 6.45 8.46 14.19
CA GLY A 128 5.52 7.64 14.99
C GLY A 128 4.25 8.37 15.46
N SER A 129 4.13 9.69 15.24
CA SER A 129 2.90 10.45 15.53
C SER A 129 1.87 10.38 14.40
N ARG A 130 2.23 9.81 13.25
CA ARG A 130 1.38 9.69 12.07
C ARG A 130 0.82 8.28 11.91
N THR A 131 -0.31 8.19 11.23
CA THR A 131 -0.94 6.92 10.85
C THR A 131 -0.70 6.68 9.37
N TYR A 132 -0.11 5.54 9.04
CA TYR A 132 0.27 5.19 7.68
C TYR A 132 -0.65 4.13 7.08
N TYR A 133 -1.00 4.33 5.83
CA TYR A 133 -1.76 3.39 5.00
C TYR A 133 -0.98 3.14 3.71
N LEU A 134 -0.93 1.91 3.26
CA LEU A 134 -0.31 1.54 2.00
C LEU A 134 -1.39 1.06 1.03
N GLY A 135 -1.31 1.45 -0.22
CA GLY A 135 -2.28 1.01 -1.22
C GLY A 135 -1.78 1.15 -2.64
N GLY A 136 -2.58 0.65 -3.57
CA GLY A 136 -2.28 0.74 -4.99
C GLY A 136 -3.20 -0.10 -5.84
N TYR A 137 -2.99 0.00 -7.14
CA TYR A 137 -3.73 -0.70 -8.18
C TYR A 137 -2.90 -1.82 -8.80
N SER A 138 -3.52 -2.93 -9.20
CA SER A 138 -2.86 -4.01 -9.93
C SER A 138 -1.66 -4.62 -9.19
N LEU A 139 -0.45 -4.59 -9.74
CA LEU A 139 0.78 -5.04 -9.07
C LEU A 139 1.12 -4.19 -7.83
N ALA A 140 0.83 -2.89 -7.85
CA ALA A 140 0.99 -2.06 -6.65
C ALA A 140 -0.01 -2.46 -5.54
N GLY A 141 -1.20 -2.94 -5.91
CA GLY A 141 -2.15 -3.56 -4.97
C GLY A 141 -1.64 -4.90 -4.42
N LEU A 142 -1.02 -5.73 -5.25
CA LEU A 142 -0.34 -6.97 -4.83
C LEU A 142 0.80 -6.66 -3.85
N PHE A 143 1.69 -5.72 -4.20
CA PHE A 143 2.77 -5.25 -3.35
C PHE A 143 2.27 -4.78 -1.98
N SER A 144 1.22 -3.96 -1.98
CA SER A 144 0.64 -3.43 -0.74
C SER A 144 0.09 -4.56 0.14
N LEU A 145 -0.57 -5.53 -0.47
CA LEU A 145 -1.09 -6.69 0.26
C LEU A 145 0.05 -7.58 0.79
N TRP A 146 1.13 -7.80 0.01
CA TRP A 146 2.31 -8.52 0.46
C TRP A 146 3.03 -7.79 1.61
N ALA A 147 3.18 -6.47 1.52
CA ALA A 147 3.80 -5.66 2.57
C ALA A 147 3.07 -5.77 3.92
N ALA A 148 1.75 -5.99 3.90
CA ALA A 148 0.96 -6.23 5.11
C ALA A 148 1.38 -7.49 5.89
N TYR A 149 2.10 -8.40 5.28
CA TYR A 149 2.69 -9.58 5.93
C TYR A 149 4.11 -9.31 6.43
N GLN A 150 4.80 -8.28 5.93
CA GLN A 150 6.19 -7.97 6.29
C GLN A 150 6.28 -7.06 7.52
N THR A 151 5.34 -6.12 7.67
CA THR A 151 5.42 -5.07 8.69
C THR A 151 4.04 -4.72 9.25
N ASP A 152 4.00 -4.22 10.48
CA ASP A 152 2.81 -3.69 11.18
C ASP A 152 2.72 -2.15 11.13
N VAL A 153 3.62 -1.49 10.41
CA VAL A 153 3.65 -0.04 10.25
C VAL A 153 2.37 0.49 9.60
N PHE A 154 1.81 -0.27 8.65
CA PHE A 154 0.61 0.15 7.95
C PHE A 154 -0.65 -0.28 8.68
N SER A 155 -1.40 0.70 9.18
CA SER A 155 -2.66 0.48 9.88
C SER A 155 -3.71 -0.20 9.01
N GLY A 156 -3.69 0.08 7.70
CA GLY A 156 -4.58 -0.57 6.74
C GLY A 156 -3.97 -0.63 5.34
N VAL A 157 -4.43 -1.59 4.54
CA VAL A 157 -3.99 -1.82 3.17
C VAL A 157 -5.14 -1.67 2.19
N ALA A 158 -4.96 -0.77 1.21
CA ALA A 158 -5.91 -0.43 0.17
C ALA A 158 -5.51 -1.11 -1.16
N ALA A 159 -5.86 -2.39 -1.32
CA ALA A 159 -5.52 -3.17 -2.51
C ALA A 159 -6.65 -3.14 -3.54
N ALA A 160 -6.59 -2.20 -4.49
CA ALA A 160 -7.57 -2.06 -5.55
C ALA A 160 -7.19 -2.92 -6.76
N SER A 161 -8.10 -3.80 -7.18
CA SER A 161 -7.89 -4.76 -8.28
C SER A 161 -6.50 -5.43 -8.25
N PRO A 162 -6.06 -5.96 -7.09
CA PRO A 162 -4.71 -6.47 -6.93
C PRO A 162 -4.46 -7.69 -7.81
N SER A 163 -3.24 -7.83 -8.30
CA SER A 163 -2.79 -8.96 -9.13
C SER A 163 -2.63 -10.25 -8.31
N VAL A 164 -3.67 -10.65 -7.56
CA VAL A 164 -3.62 -11.82 -6.65
C VAL A 164 -3.51 -13.17 -7.37
N TRP A 165 -3.60 -13.17 -8.70
CA TRP A 165 -3.26 -14.28 -9.57
C TRP A 165 -1.74 -14.53 -9.68
N PHE A 166 -0.92 -13.66 -9.09
CA PHE A 166 0.53 -13.79 -9.09
C PHE A 166 0.95 -15.17 -8.57
N PRO A 167 1.88 -15.88 -9.25
CA PRO A 167 2.21 -17.27 -8.95
C PRO A 167 2.59 -17.50 -7.50
N GLY A 168 1.84 -18.37 -6.81
CA GLY A 168 2.08 -18.75 -5.41
C GLY A 168 1.57 -17.76 -4.36
N PHE A 169 0.95 -16.63 -4.74
CA PHE A 169 0.60 -15.59 -3.78
C PHE A 169 -0.51 -16.01 -2.80
N ILE A 170 -1.54 -16.72 -3.25
CA ILE A 170 -2.60 -17.21 -2.35
C ILE A 170 -2.05 -18.24 -1.35
N ASP A 171 -1.14 -19.10 -1.77
CA ASP A 171 -0.48 -20.04 -0.88
C ASP A 171 0.41 -19.33 0.14
N TYR A 172 1.12 -18.27 -0.30
CA TYR A 172 1.88 -17.41 0.59
C TYR A 172 0.99 -16.77 1.67
N MET A 173 -0.18 -16.21 1.30
CA MET A 173 -1.14 -15.65 2.25
C MET A 173 -1.57 -16.65 3.31
N LYS A 174 -1.75 -17.91 2.93
CA LYS A 174 -2.18 -18.98 3.86
C LYS A 174 -1.08 -19.47 4.80
N GLN A 175 0.18 -19.27 4.43
CA GLN A 175 1.34 -19.73 5.20
C GLN A 175 1.90 -18.68 6.15
N HIS A 176 1.46 -17.42 6.02
CA HIS A 176 2.00 -16.30 6.78
C HIS A 176 0.88 -15.57 7.54
N GLU A 177 1.26 -14.95 8.65
CA GLU A 177 0.35 -14.11 9.44
C GLU A 177 0.37 -12.68 8.96
N ILE A 178 -0.80 -12.12 8.68
CA ILE A 178 -0.93 -10.72 8.28
C ILE A 178 -0.81 -9.79 9.50
N ARG A 179 -0.12 -8.67 9.34
CA ARG A 179 0.17 -7.72 10.42
C ARG A 179 -0.71 -6.45 10.38
N SER A 180 -1.28 -6.13 9.22
CA SER A 180 -2.24 -5.02 9.09
C SER A 180 -3.58 -5.33 9.75
N ARG A 181 -4.24 -4.27 10.27
CA ARG A 181 -5.53 -4.40 10.98
C ARG A 181 -6.73 -4.39 10.04
N ALA A 182 -6.61 -3.76 8.88
CA ALA A 182 -7.67 -3.62 7.92
C ALA A 182 -7.16 -3.83 6.50
N VAL A 183 -7.91 -4.57 5.69
CA VAL A 183 -7.59 -4.85 4.28
C VAL A 183 -8.81 -4.61 3.41
N TYR A 184 -8.69 -3.71 2.46
CA TYR A 184 -9.68 -3.57 1.41
C TYR A 184 -9.21 -4.25 0.14
N LEU A 185 -10.08 -5.05 -0.44
CA LEU A 185 -9.91 -5.71 -1.73
C LEU A 185 -11.01 -5.26 -2.67
N SER A 186 -10.71 -5.06 -3.93
CA SER A 186 -11.73 -4.88 -4.96
C SER A 186 -11.35 -5.57 -6.26
N LEU A 187 -12.35 -5.78 -7.11
CA LEU A 187 -12.15 -6.32 -8.46
C LEU A 187 -13.24 -5.79 -9.41
N GLY A 188 -12.90 -5.64 -10.69
CA GLY A 188 -13.90 -5.41 -11.71
C GLY A 188 -14.65 -6.69 -12.08
N ASP A 189 -15.98 -6.61 -12.28
CA ASP A 189 -16.87 -7.74 -12.58
C ASP A 189 -16.61 -8.41 -13.95
N LYS A 190 -15.66 -7.87 -14.72
CA LYS A 190 -15.23 -8.39 -16.02
C LYS A 190 -13.74 -8.66 -16.12
N GLU A 191 -12.98 -8.57 -15.03
CA GLU A 191 -11.53 -8.76 -15.06
C GLU A 191 -11.13 -10.21 -15.36
N GLU A 192 -11.91 -11.18 -14.90
CA GLU A 192 -11.71 -12.60 -15.23
C GLU A 192 -11.94 -12.91 -16.71
N LYS A 193 -12.64 -12.02 -17.46
CA LYS A 193 -12.97 -12.19 -18.89
C LYS A 193 -11.76 -11.83 -19.76
N THR A 194 -10.64 -12.46 -19.52
CA THR A 194 -9.41 -12.34 -20.29
C THR A 194 -9.08 -13.67 -20.98
N ARG A 195 -8.30 -13.61 -22.07
CA ARG A 195 -7.79 -14.82 -22.75
C ARG A 195 -6.57 -15.41 -22.06
N ASN A 196 -5.96 -14.69 -21.16
CA ASN A 196 -4.81 -15.17 -20.41
C ASN A 196 -5.28 -16.15 -19.32
N PRO A 197 -4.83 -17.42 -19.34
CA PRO A 197 -5.35 -18.44 -18.43
C PRO A 197 -4.97 -18.22 -16.96
N VAL A 198 -3.85 -17.54 -16.70
CA VAL A 198 -3.45 -17.18 -15.32
C VAL A 198 -4.25 -15.98 -14.83
N MET A 199 -4.32 -14.89 -15.60
CA MET A 199 -5.07 -13.71 -15.19
C MET A 199 -6.58 -13.96 -15.06
N SER A 200 -7.15 -14.94 -15.80
CA SER A 200 -8.56 -15.30 -15.69
C SER A 200 -8.95 -15.90 -14.34
N THR A 201 -7.97 -16.37 -13.56
CA THR A 201 -8.20 -16.90 -12.20
C THR A 201 -8.38 -15.82 -11.14
N VAL A 202 -8.23 -14.54 -11.49
CA VAL A 202 -8.22 -13.43 -10.54
C VAL A 202 -9.44 -13.37 -9.63
N SER A 203 -10.63 -13.72 -10.16
CA SER A 203 -11.88 -13.73 -9.38
C SER A 203 -11.89 -14.83 -8.31
N ASP A 204 -11.36 -16.00 -8.63
CA ASP A 204 -11.26 -17.11 -7.68
C ASP A 204 -10.17 -16.81 -6.63
N CYS A 205 -9.02 -16.33 -7.07
CA CYS A 205 -7.92 -15.94 -6.18
C CYS A 205 -8.34 -14.87 -5.16
N ILE A 206 -9.05 -13.83 -5.60
CA ILE A 206 -9.44 -12.74 -4.68
C ILE A 206 -10.52 -13.18 -3.70
N ARG A 207 -11.47 -14.04 -4.11
CA ARG A 207 -12.46 -14.64 -3.20
C ARG A 207 -11.80 -15.52 -2.15
N GLU A 208 -10.83 -16.33 -2.55
CA GLU A 208 -10.08 -17.20 -1.66
C GLU A 208 -9.26 -16.39 -0.66
N GLY A 209 -8.50 -15.39 -1.12
CA GLY A 209 -7.75 -14.48 -0.25
C GLY A 209 -8.65 -13.73 0.73
N TYR A 210 -9.78 -13.21 0.27
CA TYR A 210 -10.78 -12.56 1.15
C TYR A 210 -11.34 -13.51 2.19
N ALA A 211 -11.74 -14.73 1.79
CA ALA A 211 -12.28 -15.73 2.71
C ALA A 211 -11.24 -16.12 3.78
N TRP A 212 -9.97 -16.24 3.38
CA TRP A 212 -8.87 -16.51 4.30
C TRP A 212 -8.68 -15.39 5.33
N LEU A 213 -8.61 -14.13 4.89
CA LEU A 213 -8.46 -12.96 5.78
C LEU A 213 -9.66 -12.84 6.75
N ASN A 214 -10.86 -13.00 6.23
CA ASN A 214 -12.08 -12.94 7.04
C ASN A 214 -12.14 -14.06 8.07
N GLY A 215 -11.71 -15.28 7.70
CA GLY A 215 -11.62 -16.43 8.59
C GLY A 215 -10.62 -16.24 9.75
N GLN A 216 -9.61 -15.40 9.57
CA GLN A 216 -8.65 -15.01 10.63
C GLN A 216 -9.15 -13.83 11.50
N GLY A 217 -10.35 -13.32 11.26
CA GLY A 217 -10.91 -12.17 11.99
C GLY A 217 -10.27 -10.84 11.62
N ILE A 218 -9.60 -10.75 10.46
CA ILE A 218 -9.09 -9.49 9.93
C ILE A 218 -10.27 -8.65 9.44
N ARG A 219 -10.30 -7.38 9.79
CA ARG A 219 -11.28 -6.45 9.23
C ARG A 219 -11.02 -6.28 7.74
N CYS A 220 -11.82 -6.92 6.90
CA CYS A 220 -11.63 -6.87 5.46
C CYS A 220 -12.94 -6.65 4.70
N ALA A 221 -12.83 -6.07 3.51
CA ALA A 221 -13.92 -5.93 2.55
C ALA A 221 -13.48 -6.44 1.19
N LEU A 222 -14.44 -6.95 0.41
CA LEU A 222 -14.29 -7.24 -1.01
C LEU A 222 -15.40 -6.55 -1.79
N GLU A 223 -15.03 -5.55 -2.60
CA GLU A 223 -15.98 -4.79 -3.44
C GLU A 223 -15.85 -5.19 -4.91
N TRP A 224 -17.00 -5.43 -5.56
CA TRP A 224 -17.08 -5.65 -7.00
C TRP A 224 -17.42 -4.35 -7.71
N ASN A 225 -16.55 -3.90 -8.62
CA ASN A 225 -16.78 -2.70 -9.42
C ASN A 225 -17.23 -3.05 -10.84
N PRO A 226 -18.07 -2.24 -11.48
CA PRO A 226 -18.44 -2.46 -12.88
C PRO A 226 -17.24 -2.35 -13.82
N GLY A 227 -17.06 -3.30 -14.74
CA GLY A 227 -16.11 -3.21 -15.84
C GLY A 227 -14.85 -4.07 -15.70
N ASN A 228 -13.93 -3.87 -16.63
CA ASN A 228 -12.66 -4.59 -16.69
C ASN A 228 -11.56 -3.89 -15.87
N HIS A 229 -10.35 -4.43 -15.93
CA HIS A 229 -9.18 -3.96 -15.20
C HIS A 229 -8.79 -2.49 -15.48
N PHE A 230 -9.13 -1.97 -16.65
CA PHE A 230 -8.71 -0.61 -17.06
C PHE A 230 -9.77 0.47 -16.80
N ARG A 231 -10.88 0.10 -16.16
CA ARG A 231 -11.96 1.05 -15.90
C ARG A 231 -11.80 1.73 -14.55
N GLU A 232 -11.58 3.03 -14.59
CA GLU A 232 -11.58 3.94 -13.41
C GLU A 232 -10.63 3.48 -12.28
N PRO A 233 -9.34 3.15 -12.59
CA PRO A 233 -8.41 2.68 -11.56
C PRO A 233 -8.22 3.71 -10.45
N ASP A 234 -8.16 5.01 -10.78
CA ASP A 234 -8.09 6.14 -9.86
C ASP A 234 -9.25 6.17 -8.85
N LEU A 235 -10.49 6.00 -9.32
CA LEU A 235 -11.67 5.99 -8.44
C LEU A 235 -11.74 4.72 -7.57
N ARG A 236 -11.30 3.58 -8.09
CA ARG A 236 -11.25 2.33 -7.31
C ARG A 236 -10.20 2.40 -6.22
N THR A 237 -9.02 2.98 -6.50
CA THR A 237 -7.98 3.20 -5.50
C THR A 237 -8.44 4.21 -4.45
N ALA A 238 -9.10 5.28 -4.86
CA ALA A 238 -9.69 6.26 -3.94
C ALA A 238 -10.69 5.62 -2.96
N LYS A 239 -11.58 4.76 -3.44
CA LYS A 239 -12.51 4.01 -2.58
C LYS A 239 -11.79 3.10 -1.60
N ALA A 240 -10.72 2.44 -2.05
CA ALA A 240 -9.91 1.55 -1.22
C ALA A 240 -9.27 2.32 -0.06
N PHE A 241 -8.62 3.44 -0.34
CA PHE A 241 -8.06 4.30 0.70
C PHE A 241 -9.14 4.86 1.63
N ALA A 242 -10.24 5.36 1.09
CA ALA A 242 -11.34 5.89 1.90
C ALA A 242 -11.90 4.82 2.86
N TRP A 243 -12.03 3.58 2.41
CA TRP A 243 -12.53 2.50 3.25
C TRP A 243 -11.55 2.18 4.40
N VAL A 244 -10.25 2.04 4.13
CA VAL A 244 -9.27 1.72 5.19
C VAL A 244 -9.12 2.86 6.19
N MET A 245 -9.15 4.12 5.75
CA MET A 245 -9.13 5.29 6.64
C MET A 245 -10.32 5.29 7.61
N ASN A 246 -11.53 5.05 7.11
CA ASN A 246 -12.76 5.01 7.93
C ASN A 246 -12.85 3.74 8.80
N SER A 247 -12.04 2.73 8.52
CA SER A 247 -12.17 1.43 9.19
C SER A 247 -11.44 1.36 10.53
N ILE A 248 -10.46 2.20 10.79
CA ILE A 248 -9.59 2.07 11.98
C ILE A 248 -10.19 2.74 13.21
N ASP A 249 -10.98 3.80 13.05
CA ASP A 249 -11.64 4.48 14.17
C ASP A 249 -12.64 3.59 14.94
N PHE A 250 -12.98 2.42 14.39
CA PHE A 250 -13.94 1.47 15.00
C PHE A 250 -13.28 0.18 15.51
N ALA A 251 -11.96 0.01 15.44
CA ALA A 251 -11.32 -1.22 15.89
C ALA A 251 -11.12 -1.19 17.41
N PRO A 252 -11.70 -2.13 18.20
CA PRO A 252 -11.35 -2.29 19.60
C PRO A 252 -9.88 -2.67 19.71
N ASP A 253 -9.18 -2.05 20.64
CA ASP A 253 -7.77 -2.29 20.93
C ASP A 253 -7.52 -3.79 21.19
N ARG A 254 -6.66 -4.44 20.37
CA ARG A 254 -6.34 -5.88 20.53
C ARG A 254 -5.69 -6.18 21.89
N ASN A 255 -5.21 -5.16 22.60
CA ASN A 255 -4.59 -5.30 23.92
C ASN A 255 -5.56 -5.35 25.09
N SER A 256 -6.89 -5.27 24.88
CA SER A 256 -7.88 -5.34 25.97
C SER A 256 -8.25 -6.77 26.41
N LYS A 257 -7.57 -7.81 25.93
CA LYS A 257 -7.77 -9.21 26.38
C LYS A 257 -6.82 -9.61 27.50
N THR A 258 -6.75 -8.88 28.61
CA THR A 258 -6.29 -9.41 29.90
C THR A 258 -6.94 -8.61 31.04
N ALA A 259 -8.26 -8.77 31.22
CA ALA A 259 -8.84 -8.63 32.55
C ALA A 259 -9.47 -10.00 32.85
N SER A 260 -8.71 -10.86 33.50
CA SER A 260 -9.22 -12.07 34.11
C SER A 260 -10.29 -11.71 35.14
N CYS A 261 -11.50 -12.19 34.93
CA CYS A 261 -12.47 -12.30 36.02
C CYS A 261 -11.96 -13.36 37.01
N ASP A 262 -11.26 -12.93 38.04
CA ASP A 262 -11.16 -13.70 39.27
C ASP A 262 -12.52 -13.69 39.95
N ILE A 263 -13.26 -14.76 39.74
CA ILE A 263 -14.39 -15.13 40.62
C ILE A 263 -13.77 -16.15 41.58
N SER A 264 -13.47 -15.71 42.79
CA SER A 264 -13.24 -16.61 43.93
C SER A 264 -14.53 -16.85 44.69
N PRO A 265 -14.68 -18.05 45.32
CA PRO A 265 -15.93 -18.63 45.78
C PRO A 265 -16.56 -17.98 47.02
#